data_9aca510e05b6b78ebb16e39b7c559214
#
_entry.id   9aca510e05b6b78ebb16e39b7c559214
#
_cell.length_a   1.000
_cell.length_b   1.000
_cell.length_c   1.000
_cell.angle_alpha   90.00
_cell.angle_beta   90.00
_cell.angle_gamma   90.00
#
_symmetry.space_group_name_H-M   'P 1'
#
loop_
_entity.id
_entity.type
_entity.pdbx_description
1 polymer ?
#
loop_
_entity_poly.entity_id
_entity_poly.type
_entity_poly.pdbx_seq_one_letter_code
_entity_poly.pdbx_strand_id
1 'polypeptide(L)'
;MTTDKDALGPAEHIIQAILTHNDHMVHNRPGIIVEDARHKIGVRWDPVTHKVEDGEKVVYRLQKVGKKTNKVKLGTMQEDGTVKNGAVVGTYRPAGLYPEVATWLYGQVAEVWKLDNEFAARWASFAFPQDHRDLKVVLAAFMLVQSRKGEPVVDGGEIVFNDDDYRSVGEAMMLLSRKDRKDLNPKLLLRIHDVLSLPGIAAINRELGFGRSARRPFYGRWPKAVEKWLNYREENPKMLQGLVKAGFRTTVMDLARRVGYKPITPKFFEVLRWKQKQSTDGRRTLSIGAAVKAAESWEGMSETQICEKIVADRPNWKRIVGLLPKDVGVTRAILAAAIEAKGLSDKDLVILTPTIEELGLMQVQEVRERWEEATKAADDMRAANIARNVKSQVVKEKLQEAADTAMQKAVEEVTKDLEVYVFVDISASMQGAIEAAKSHIAKFLQGFKPEQLHVATFNTTGRVVNIKHASAAGVTQAFRGIQAGGGTSHSAGVRALQHIKPKPGSDVLFFFVGDEEDRPFAPAVQASGLNPMAFGFVKTTAQHGAAAWRYRQGYKASAVRDTASQLEIPCFMVDEGTFDDPYAITRTIRNLVAATPVGQAVPGYVAPKRVTLVDQILKTDILQKPTWA
;
A
#
# COMPACT_ATOMS: atom_id res chain seq x y z
N MET A 1 15.88 -13.44 -38.35
CA MET A 1 15.71 -12.12 -37.69
C MET A 1 14.31 -12.10 -37.12
N THR A 2 14.13 -12.65 -35.94
CA THR A 2 12.91 -12.57 -35.15
C THR A 2 12.90 -11.17 -34.54
N THR A 3 11.88 -10.42 -34.87
CA THR A 3 11.70 -9.04 -34.43
C THR A 3 11.44 -9.05 -32.92
N ASP A 4 12.28 -8.32 -32.21
CA ASP A 4 12.29 -7.96 -30.76
C ASP A 4 10.98 -7.29 -30.28
N LYS A 5 9.83 -7.89 -30.57
CA LYS A 5 8.52 -7.29 -30.29
C LYS A 5 7.93 -7.65 -28.93
N ASP A 6 8.58 -8.57 -28.19
CA ASP A 6 8.01 -9.13 -26.94
C ASP A 6 8.84 -8.84 -25.68
N ALA A 7 9.97 -8.12 -25.78
CA ALA A 7 10.68 -7.62 -24.61
C ALA A 7 9.95 -6.39 -24.05
N LEU A 8 9.72 -6.39 -22.74
CA LEU A 8 9.17 -5.21 -22.04
C LEU A 8 10.04 -3.98 -22.32
N GLY A 9 9.41 -2.89 -22.72
CA GLY A 9 10.12 -1.62 -22.89
C GLY A 9 10.66 -1.07 -21.57
N PRO A 10 11.67 -0.18 -21.59
CA PRO A 10 12.26 0.39 -20.39
C PRO A 10 11.23 1.03 -19.44
N ALA A 11 10.23 1.74 -19.98
CA ALA A 11 9.15 2.33 -19.19
C ALA A 11 8.31 1.26 -18.47
N GLU A 12 8.03 0.16 -19.13
CA GLU A 12 7.25 -0.93 -18.58
C GLU A 12 7.99 -1.65 -17.46
N HIS A 13 9.29 -1.90 -17.62
CA HIS A 13 10.13 -2.42 -16.53
C HIS A 13 10.11 -1.55 -15.29
N ILE A 14 10.21 -0.22 -15.45
CA ILE A 14 10.19 0.73 -14.34
C ILE A 14 8.82 0.71 -13.66
N ILE A 15 7.73 0.73 -14.43
CA ILE A 15 6.36 0.70 -13.89
C ILE A 15 6.12 -0.59 -13.11
N GLN A 16 6.56 -1.73 -13.64
CA GLN A 16 6.47 -3.01 -12.94
C GLN A 16 7.24 -3.00 -11.63
N ALA A 17 8.49 -2.50 -11.63
CA ALA A 17 9.29 -2.39 -10.42
C ALA A 17 8.57 -1.56 -9.33
N ILE A 18 7.94 -0.45 -9.71
CA ILE A 18 7.14 0.38 -8.80
C ILE A 18 5.92 -0.37 -8.27
N LEU A 19 5.18 -1.05 -9.15
CA LEU A 19 3.95 -1.74 -8.78
C LEU A 19 4.20 -2.97 -7.89
N THR A 20 5.35 -3.62 -8.04
CA THR A 20 5.77 -4.76 -7.21
C THR A 20 6.51 -4.35 -5.95
N HIS A 21 6.85 -3.05 -5.80
CA HIS A 21 7.55 -2.55 -4.62
C HIS A 21 6.61 -2.49 -3.42
N ASN A 22 6.99 -3.16 -2.34
CA ASN A 22 6.14 -3.31 -1.14
C ASN A 22 6.36 -2.25 -0.07
N ASP A 23 7.44 -1.50 -0.16
CA ASP A 23 7.75 -0.48 0.82
C ASP A 23 6.80 0.72 0.70
N HIS A 24 6.25 1.12 1.83
CA HIS A 24 5.41 2.31 1.88
C HIS A 24 6.26 3.57 2.10
N MET A 25 6.03 4.58 1.26
CA MET A 25 6.67 5.88 1.41
C MET A 25 6.28 6.59 2.71
N VAL A 26 5.12 6.27 3.28
CA VAL A 26 4.55 6.97 4.43
C VAL A 26 4.28 6.02 5.59
N HIS A 27 4.66 6.44 6.78
CA HIS A 27 4.27 5.78 8.03
C HIS A 27 3.58 6.76 8.98
N ASN A 28 2.59 6.25 9.71
CA ASN A 28 1.74 7.08 10.56
C ASN A 28 2.22 7.16 12.02
N ARG A 29 3.17 6.29 12.40
CA ARG A 29 3.66 6.20 13.78
C ARG A 29 5.18 6.26 13.78
N PRO A 30 5.79 6.96 14.75
CA PRO A 30 7.22 6.88 14.95
C PRO A 30 7.59 5.43 15.31
N GLY A 31 8.78 5.01 14.92
CA GLY A 31 9.21 3.65 15.19
C GLY A 31 10.71 3.46 15.03
N ILE A 32 11.22 2.36 15.56
CA ILE A 32 12.56 1.88 15.29
C ILE A 32 12.44 0.82 14.19
N ILE A 33 13.16 1.03 13.11
CA ILE A 33 13.30 0.05 12.05
C ILE A 33 14.62 -0.68 12.30
N VAL A 34 14.52 -1.97 12.58
CA VAL A 34 15.67 -2.87 12.66
C VAL A 34 15.80 -3.55 11.32
N GLU A 35 16.85 -3.25 10.59
CA GLU A 35 17.18 -3.98 9.38
C GLU A 35 17.75 -5.33 9.79
N ASP A 36 17.01 -6.40 9.52
CA ASP A 36 17.61 -7.72 9.52
C ASP A 36 18.54 -7.78 8.31
N ALA A 37 19.84 -7.94 8.56
CA ALA A 37 20.87 -8.03 7.53
C ALA A 37 20.61 -9.16 6.51
N ARG A 38 19.71 -10.07 6.79
CA ARG A 38 19.34 -11.19 5.92
C ARG A 38 18.20 -10.89 4.95
N HIS A 39 17.25 -10.02 5.32
CA HIS A 39 15.97 -9.92 4.60
C HIS A 39 15.57 -8.50 4.25
N LYS A 40 16.28 -7.46 4.67
CA LYS A 40 15.89 -6.04 4.58
C LYS A 40 14.48 -5.76 5.14
N ILE A 41 13.96 -6.64 5.98
CA ILE A 41 12.65 -6.50 6.61
C ILE A 41 12.85 -5.71 7.88
N GLY A 42 12.39 -4.46 7.89
CA GLY A 42 12.35 -3.64 9.08
C GLY A 42 11.27 -4.13 10.05
N VAL A 43 11.67 -4.62 11.21
CA VAL A 43 10.72 -4.82 12.32
C VAL A 43 10.44 -3.46 12.94
N ARG A 44 9.19 -3.03 12.88
CA ARG A 44 8.77 -1.77 13.43
C ARG A 44 8.32 -1.93 14.87
N TRP A 45 8.92 -1.19 15.77
CA TRP A 45 8.46 -1.01 17.13
C TRP A 45 7.93 0.41 17.33
N ASP A 46 6.86 0.58 18.10
CA ASP A 46 6.32 1.88 18.49
C ASP A 46 7.06 2.38 19.74
N PRO A 47 8.11 3.21 19.62
CA PRO A 47 8.86 3.69 20.76
C PRO A 47 8.28 5.01 21.29
N VAL A 48 8.47 5.23 22.57
CA VAL A 48 8.35 6.54 23.18
C VAL A 48 9.77 7.07 23.40
N THR A 49 10.10 8.23 22.84
CA THR A 49 11.40 8.87 23.06
C THR A 49 11.33 9.87 24.20
N HIS A 50 12.29 9.80 25.11
CA HIS A 50 12.45 10.77 26.19
C HIS A 50 13.87 11.32 26.18
N LYS A 51 14.03 12.61 26.56
CA LYS A 51 15.32 13.17 26.90
C LYS A 51 15.68 12.71 28.30
N VAL A 52 16.89 12.23 28.47
CA VAL A 52 17.46 11.95 29.80
C VAL A 52 18.28 13.17 30.24
N GLU A 53 18.55 13.33 31.55
CA GLU A 53 19.28 14.47 32.13
C GLU A 53 20.65 14.72 31.53
N ASP A 54 21.33 13.69 31.01
CA ASP A 54 22.62 13.75 30.36
C ASP A 54 22.58 14.14 28.86
N GLY A 55 21.42 14.55 28.34
CA GLY A 55 21.24 14.91 26.93
C GLY A 55 21.06 13.72 25.97
N GLU A 56 21.21 12.50 26.43
CA GLU A 56 20.97 11.30 25.64
C GLU A 56 19.47 11.07 25.40
N LYS A 57 19.12 10.68 24.19
CA LYS A 57 17.75 10.25 23.87
C LYS A 57 17.61 8.75 24.10
N VAL A 58 16.93 8.38 25.16
CA VAL A 58 16.59 6.98 25.42
C VAL A 58 15.26 6.63 24.78
N VAL A 59 15.25 5.55 24.04
CA VAL A 59 14.09 5.07 23.29
C VAL A 59 13.42 3.93 24.07
N TYR A 60 12.13 4.07 24.31
CA TYR A 60 11.33 3.11 25.07
C TYR A 60 10.20 2.56 24.22
N ARG A 61 9.81 1.32 24.51
CA ARG A 61 8.54 0.73 24.09
C ARG A 61 7.58 0.75 25.28
N LEU A 62 6.33 1.13 25.06
CA LEU A 62 5.28 0.96 26.04
C LEU A 62 4.76 -0.48 25.98
N GLN A 63 4.88 -1.20 27.08
CA GLN A 63 4.37 -2.56 27.21
C GLN A 63 3.29 -2.59 28.30
N LYS A 64 2.08 -2.98 27.90
CA LYS A 64 0.97 -3.14 28.84
C LYS A 64 1.09 -4.51 29.53
N VAL A 65 1.21 -4.49 30.84
CA VAL A 65 1.23 -5.71 31.66
C VAL A 65 0.08 -5.60 32.66
N GLY A 66 -1.03 -6.29 32.39
CA GLY A 66 -2.28 -6.14 33.12
C GLY A 66 -2.83 -4.71 33.03
N LYS A 67 -3.10 -4.08 34.17
CA LYS A 67 -3.57 -2.68 34.26
C LYS A 67 -2.44 -1.64 34.19
N LYS A 68 -1.18 -2.06 34.23
CA LYS A 68 -0.02 -1.15 34.25
C LYS A 68 0.62 -1.07 32.87
N THR A 69 1.06 0.12 32.48
CA THR A 69 1.87 0.34 31.30
C THR A 69 3.31 0.59 31.73
N ASN A 70 4.20 -0.32 31.40
CA ASN A 70 5.60 -0.23 31.72
C ASN A 70 6.38 0.32 30.53
N LYS A 71 7.42 1.11 30.81
CA LYS A 71 8.41 1.55 29.82
C LYS A 71 9.54 0.53 29.75
N VAL A 72 9.70 -0.11 28.62
CA VAL A 72 10.81 -1.04 28.36
C VAL A 72 11.85 -0.32 27.51
N LYS A 73 13.07 -0.14 28.02
CA LYS A 73 14.17 0.48 27.29
C LYS A 73 14.51 -0.36 26.06
N LEU A 74 14.50 0.26 24.89
CA LEU A 74 14.90 -0.36 23.63
C LEU A 74 16.35 -0.02 23.26
N GLY A 75 16.83 1.13 23.68
CA GLY A 75 18.21 1.56 23.43
C GLY A 75 18.38 3.06 23.56
N THR A 76 19.57 3.53 23.19
CA THR A 76 19.92 4.95 23.16
C THR A 76 20.07 5.40 21.72
N MET A 77 19.45 6.52 21.36
CA MET A 77 19.52 7.10 20.02
C MET A 77 20.83 7.85 19.86
N GLN A 78 21.57 7.52 18.81
CA GLN A 78 22.81 8.17 18.42
C GLN A 78 22.51 9.41 17.56
N GLU A 79 23.53 10.25 17.33
CA GLU A 79 23.40 11.47 16.49
C GLU A 79 22.99 11.16 15.04
N ASP A 80 23.42 10.02 14.51
CA ASP A 80 23.08 9.54 13.17
C ASP A 80 21.65 8.96 13.05
N GLY A 81 20.88 9.00 14.16
CA GLY A 81 19.51 8.44 14.22
C GLY A 81 19.45 6.94 14.45
N THR A 82 20.59 6.25 14.58
CA THR A 82 20.59 4.82 14.94
C THR A 82 20.28 4.63 16.43
N VAL A 83 19.65 3.50 16.75
CA VAL A 83 19.37 3.13 18.15
C VAL A 83 20.15 1.89 18.48
N LYS A 84 21.02 1.98 19.49
CA LYS A 84 21.87 0.88 19.95
C LYS A 84 21.39 0.36 21.31
N ASN A 85 21.22 -0.95 21.41
CA ASN A 85 20.96 -1.65 22.67
C ASN A 85 21.55 -3.06 22.60
N GLY A 86 22.76 -3.22 23.09
CA GLY A 86 23.46 -4.50 22.98
C GLY A 86 23.68 -4.92 21.52
N ALA A 87 23.11 -6.06 21.14
CA ALA A 87 23.21 -6.59 19.76
C ALA A 87 22.19 -6.02 18.76
N VAL A 88 21.20 -5.26 19.24
CA VAL A 88 20.13 -4.73 18.39
C VAL A 88 20.49 -3.32 17.94
N VAL A 89 20.62 -3.14 16.63
CA VAL A 89 20.85 -1.84 16.00
C VAL A 89 19.65 -1.55 15.09
N GLY A 90 19.04 -0.39 15.27
CA GLY A 90 17.92 0.06 14.46
C GLY A 90 18.00 1.56 14.20
N THR A 91 17.29 2.03 13.20
CA THR A 91 17.17 3.46 12.90
C THR A 91 15.84 3.97 13.41
N TYR A 92 15.87 5.02 14.22
CA TYR A 92 14.64 5.71 14.63
C TYR A 92 14.08 6.54 13.49
N ARG A 93 12.81 6.33 13.19
CA ARG A 93 12.07 7.09 12.19
C ARG A 93 10.89 7.80 12.84
N PRO A 94 10.82 9.13 12.82
CA PRO A 94 9.64 9.85 13.23
C PRO A 94 8.47 9.57 12.28
N ALA A 95 7.23 9.76 12.73
CA ALA A 95 6.08 9.66 11.84
C ALA A 95 6.22 10.62 10.64
N GLY A 96 5.99 10.12 9.43
CA GLY A 96 6.13 10.94 8.23
C GLY A 96 6.53 10.16 6.99
N LEU A 97 7.43 10.72 6.20
CA LEU A 97 8.01 10.07 5.02
C LEU A 97 9.20 9.20 5.40
N TYR A 98 9.39 8.13 4.63
CA TYR A 98 10.67 7.46 4.46
C TYR A 98 11.42 8.13 3.30
N PRO A 99 12.45 8.94 3.57
CA PRO A 99 13.10 9.73 2.52
C PRO A 99 13.69 8.88 1.40
N GLU A 100 14.25 7.73 1.73
CA GLU A 100 14.88 6.81 0.77
C GLU A 100 13.83 6.26 -0.20
N VAL A 101 12.71 5.75 0.33
CA VAL A 101 11.61 5.20 -0.48
C VAL A 101 10.97 6.28 -1.34
N ALA A 102 10.73 7.46 -0.76
CA ALA A 102 10.16 8.58 -1.50
C ALA A 102 11.08 9.05 -2.64
N THR A 103 12.40 9.12 -2.38
CA THR A 103 13.40 9.51 -3.38
C THR A 103 13.53 8.45 -4.47
N TRP A 104 13.51 7.17 -4.09
CA TRP A 104 13.54 6.07 -5.05
C TRP A 104 12.30 6.11 -5.98
N LEU A 105 11.08 6.17 -5.42
CA LEU A 105 9.86 6.27 -6.22
C LEU A 105 9.88 7.47 -7.17
N TYR A 106 10.32 8.63 -6.67
CA TYR A 106 10.42 9.85 -7.47
C TYR A 106 11.46 9.70 -8.61
N GLY A 107 12.58 9.05 -8.31
CA GLY A 107 13.62 8.75 -9.30
C GLY A 107 13.10 7.85 -10.43
N GLN A 108 12.31 6.81 -10.10
CA GLN A 108 11.71 5.95 -11.12
C GLN A 108 10.74 6.71 -12.03
N VAL A 109 9.93 7.62 -11.47
CA VAL A 109 9.07 8.51 -12.28
C VAL A 109 9.92 9.42 -13.19
N ALA A 110 11.04 9.92 -12.67
CA ALA A 110 11.98 10.73 -13.46
C ALA A 110 12.59 9.96 -14.64
N GLU A 111 12.91 8.68 -14.45
CA GLU A 111 13.42 7.84 -15.55
C GLU A 111 12.36 7.64 -16.64
N VAL A 112 11.10 7.35 -16.29
CA VAL A 112 10.00 7.30 -17.27
C VAL A 112 9.84 8.63 -17.99
N TRP A 113 9.93 9.75 -17.29
CA TRP A 113 9.88 11.08 -17.88
C TRP A 113 11.02 11.33 -18.90
N LYS A 114 12.22 10.87 -18.61
CA LYS A 114 13.36 10.98 -19.55
C LYS A 114 13.13 10.20 -20.83
N LEU A 115 12.43 9.07 -20.75
CA LEU A 115 12.08 8.26 -21.91
C LEU A 115 11.02 8.93 -22.79
N ASP A 116 9.91 9.37 -22.16
CA ASP A 116 8.80 10.02 -22.85
C ASP A 116 8.01 10.90 -21.87
N ASN A 117 7.99 12.21 -22.14
CA ASN A 117 7.32 13.19 -21.29
C ASN A 117 5.79 13.04 -21.35
N GLU A 118 5.22 12.81 -22.53
CA GLU A 118 3.79 12.64 -22.72
C GLU A 118 3.31 11.34 -22.09
N PHE A 119 4.05 10.25 -22.28
CA PHE A 119 3.76 8.98 -21.62
C PHE A 119 3.72 9.14 -20.09
N ALA A 120 4.69 9.83 -19.50
CA ALA A 120 4.71 10.09 -18.06
C ALA A 120 3.48 10.89 -17.59
N ALA A 121 3.01 11.86 -18.39
CA ALA A 121 1.80 12.63 -18.09
C ALA A 121 0.52 11.77 -18.21
N ARG A 122 0.44 10.90 -19.22
CA ARG A 122 -0.64 9.90 -19.37
C ARG A 122 -0.62 8.89 -18.24
N TRP A 123 0.56 8.46 -17.80
CA TRP A 123 0.70 7.58 -16.64
C TRP A 123 0.20 8.24 -15.34
N ALA A 124 0.52 9.51 -15.09
CA ALA A 124 -0.01 10.25 -13.97
C ALA A 124 -1.55 10.32 -14.01
N SER A 125 -2.11 10.54 -15.20
CA SER A 125 -3.55 10.55 -15.44
C SER A 125 -4.19 9.17 -15.20
N PHE A 126 -3.57 8.12 -15.70
CA PHE A 126 -3.98 6.72 -15.48
C PHE A 126 -3.94 6.32 -14.01
N ALA A 127 -2.90 6.73 -13.28
CA ALA A 127 -2.73 6.41 -11.87
C ALA A 127 -3.72 7.16 -10.94
N PHE A 128 -4.28 8.28 -11.39
CA PHE A 128 -5.18 9.09 -10.57
C PHE A 128 -6.42 8.35 -10.05
N PRO A 129 -7.15 7.55 -10.84
CA PRO A 129 -8.26 6.74 -10.36
C PRO A 129 -7.85 5.47 -9.60
N GLN A 130 -6.60 5.04 -9.67
CA GLN A 130 -6.13 3.79 -9.07
C GLN A 130 -5.96 3.90 -7.54
N ASP A 131 -5.75 2.76 -6.85
CA ASP A 131 -5.60 2.73 -5.40
C ASP A 131 -4.16 2.97 -4.90
N HIS A 132 -3.20 3.18 -5.79
CA HIS A 132 -1.79 3.42 -5.48
C HIS A 132 -1.54 4.80 -4.86
N ARG A 133 -1.86 4.96 -3.58
CA ARG A 133 -1.83 6.24 -2.87
C ARG A 133 -0.48 6.95 -2.93
N ASP A 134 0.61 6.23 -2.68
CA ASP A 134 1.95 6.82 -2.61
C ASP A 134 2.46 7.19 -4.01
N LEU A 135 2.19 6.36 -5.01
CA LEU A 135 2.49 6.65 -6.40
C LEU A 135 1.77 7.90 -6.90
N LYS A 136 0.47 8.07 -6.59
CA LYS A 136 -0.28 9.29 -6.95
C LYS A 136 0.35 10.56 -6.39
N VAL A 137 0.81 10.52 -5.14
CA VAL A 137 1.47 11.67 -4.51
C VAL A 137 2.77 12.00 -5.22
N VAL A 138 3.56 10.98 -5.57
CA VAL A 138 4.85 11.16 -6.25
C VAL A 138 4.63 11.67 -7.68
N LEU A 139 3.70 11.08 -8.44
CA LEU A 139 3.36 11.54 -9.78
C LEU A 139 2.85 13.00 -9.78
N ALA A 140 1.95 13.34 -8.87
CA ALA A 140 1.47 14.71 -8.74
C ALA A 140 2.62 15.67 -8.38
N ALA A 141 3.50 15.30 -7.44
CA ALA A 141 4.67 16.09 -7.07
C ALA A 141 5.60 16.32 -8.27
N PHE A 142 5.87 15.25 -9.04
CA PHE A 142 6.72 15.31 -10.21
C PHE A 142 6.13 16.24 -11.29
N MET A 143 4.85 16.05 -11.64
CA MET A 143 4.18 16.85 -12.67
C MET A 143 4.13 18.34 -12.32
N LEU A 144 3.97 18.71 -11.05
CA LEU A 144 3.88 20.11 -10.61
C LEU A 144 5.18 20.90 -10.79
N VAL A 145 6.33 20.26 -10.85
CA VAL A 145 7.65 20.92 -10.85
C VAL A 145 8.35 20.92 -12.20
N GLN A 146 7.89 20.13 -13.16
CA GLN A 146 8.53 20.04 -14.46
C GLN A 146 8.52 21.38 -15.20
N SER A 147 9.46 21.57 -16.13
CA SER A 147 9.47 22.73 -17.02
C SER A 147 8.41 22.60 -18.10
N ARG A 148 8.05 23.71 -18.71
CA ARG A 148 7.23 23.72 -19.91
C ARG A 148 7.98 23.07 -21.07
N LYS A 149 7.24 22.35 -21.87
CA LYS A 149 7.63 21.78 -23.15
C LYS A 149 6.68 22.34 -24.22
N GLY A 150 6.89 21.93 -25.45
CA GLY A 150 6.04 22.28 -26.56
C GLY A 150 6.21 23.70 -27.11
N GLU A 151 5.61 23.92 -28.23
CA GLU A 151 5.66 25.20 -28.90
C GLU A 151 4.76 26.23 -28.18
N PRO A 152 5.23 27.46 -28.04
CA PRO A 152 4.40 28.49 -27.45
C PRO A 152 3.27 28.88 -28.40
N VAL A 153 2.04 28.92 -27.90
CA VAL A 153 0.91 29.51 -28.62
C VAL A 153 0.91 31.02 -28.37
N VAL A 154 1.03 31.77 -29.45
CA VAL A 154 1.13 33.25 -29.41
C VAL A 154 -0.16 33.85 -29.90
N ASP A 155 -0.76 34.77 -29.11
CA ASP A 155 -1.89 35.57 -29.47
C ASP A 155 -1.54 37.06 -29.23
N GLY A 156 -1.76 37.90 -30.23
CA GLY A 156 -1.42 39.33 -30.15
C GLY A 156 0.05 39.65 -29.87
N GLY A 157 0.97 38.71 -30.13
CA GLY A 157 2.42 38.83 -29.84
C GLY A 157 2.82 38.38 -28.45
N GLU A 158 1.88 37.94 -27.61
CA GLU A 158 2.14 37.38 -26.28
C GLU A 158 1.98 35.85 -26.26
N ILE A 159 2.82 35.16 -25.47
CA ILE A 159 2.69 33.72 -25.27
C ILE A 159 1.52 33.47 -24.32
N VAL A 160 0.45 32.87 -24.84
CA VAL A 160 -0.77 32.55 -24.08
C VAL A 160 -0.56 31.22 -23.30
N PHE A 161 -0.03 30.19 -23.94
CA PHE A 161 0.32 28.91 -23.31
C PHE A 161 1.31 28.12 -24.17
N ASN A 162 1.82 27.03 -23.61
CA ASN A 162 2.54 25.99 -24.37
C ASN A 162 1.66 24.74 -24.43
N ASP A 163 1.58 24.13 -25.59
CA ASP A 163 0.67 23.03 -25.90
C ASP A 163 0.95 21.73 -25.11
N ASP A 164 2.19 21.54 -24.66
CA ASP A 164 2.59 20.41 -23.82
C ASP A 164 2.94 20.82 -22.38
N ASP A 165 2.20 21.78 -21.79
CA ASP A 165 2.40 22.18 -20.38
C ASP A 165 1.85 21.12 -19.40
N TYR A 166 2.54 19.99 -19.30
CA TYR A 166 2.14 18.85 -18.46
C TYR A 166 2.08 19.14 -16.95
N ARG A 167 2.54 20.32 -16.48
CA ARG A 167 2.31 20.76 -15.08
C ARG A 167 0.83 20.90 -14.75
N SER A 168 0.00 21.12 -15.75
CA SER A 168 -1.45 21.16 -15.60
C SER A 168 -2.02 19.83 -15.11
N VAL A 169 -1.37 18.70 -15.42
CA VAL A 169 -1.74 17.36 -14.93
C VAL A 169 -1.59 17.28 -13.42
N GLY A 170 -0.47 17.75 -12.88
CA GLY A 170 -0.25 17.81 -11.42
C GLY A 170 -1.27 18.71 -10.71
N GLU A 171 -1.62 19.87 -11.33
CA GLU A 171 -2.69 20.73 -10.81
C GLU A 171 -4.05 20.00 -10.87
N ALA A 172 -4.38 19.34 -11.97
CA ALA A 172 -5.62 18.58 -12.11
C ALA A 172 -5.74 17.48 -11.05
N MET A 173 -4.66 16.71 -10.80
CA MET A 173 -4.63 15.70 -9.74
C MET A 173 -4.94 16.28 -8.35
N MET A 174 -4.54 17.53 -8.07
CA MET A 174 -4.81 18.20 -6.79
C MET A 174 -6.21 18.77 -6.70
N LEU A 175 -6.79 19.23 -7.81
CA LEU A 175 -8.02 20.02 -7.84
C LEU A 175 -9.27 19.19 -8.12
N LEU A 176 -9.13 18.08 -8.85
CA LEU A 176 -10.26 17.20 -9.17
C LEU A 176 -10.75 16.48 -7.92
N SER A 177 -12.07 16.36 -7.81
CA SER A 177 -12.74 15.56 -6.79
C SER A 177 -13.49 14.41 -7.46
N ARG A 178 -13.43 13.22 -6.85
CA ARG A 178 -14.05 12.00 -7.34
C ARG A 178 -15.16 11.52 -6.40
N LYS A 179 -16.21 10.95 -6.94
CA LYS A 179 -17.32 10.39 -6.16
C LYS A 179 -16.90 9.17 -5.32
N ASP A 180 -15.96 8.38 -5.84
CA ASP A 180 -15.40 7.19 -5.18
C ASP A 180 -14.38 7.51 -4.08
N ARG A 181 -14.11 8.79 -3.80
CA ARG A 181 -13.15 9.27 -2.79
C ARG A 181 -11.72 8.78 -3.00
N LYS A 182 -11.36 8.43 -4.23
CA LYS A 182 -9.99 8.04 -4.60
C LYS A 182 -9.12 9.24 -5.00
N ASP A 183 -9.62 10.45 -4.83
CA ASP A 183 -8.90 11.71 -5.03
C ASP A 183 -7.82 11.97 -3.95
N LEU A 184 -7.00 12.99 -4.19
CA LEU A 184 -6.01 13.43 -3.22
C LEU A 184 -6.68 14.22 -2.10
N ASN A 185 -6.83 13.60 -0.94
CA ASN A 185 -7.37 14.26 0.25
C ASN A 185 -6.38 15.30 0.82
N PRO A 186 -6.80 16.20 1.73
CA PRO A 186 -5.94 17.27 2.24
C PRO A 186 -4.59 16.82 2.83
N LYS A 187 -4.53 15.62 3.44
CA LYS A 187 -3.27 15.06 3.94
C LYS A 187 -2.31 14.71 2.81
N LEU A 188 -2.83 14.21 1.69
CA LEU A 188 -2.03 13.87 0.52
C LEU A 188 -1.53 15.14 -0.19
N LEU A 189 -2.33 16.23 -0.19
CA LEU A 189 -1.88 17.54 -0.69
C LEU A 189 -0.70 18.07 0.12
N LEU A 190 -0.73 17.97 1.46
CA LEU A 190 0.42 18.29 2.30
C LEU A 190 1.60 17.36 2.01
N ARG A 191 1.34 16.09 1.77
CA ARG A 191 2.37 15.10 1.51
C ARG A 191 3.16 15.40 0.23
N ILE A 192 2.52 15.96 -0.80
CA ILE A 192 3.21 16.45 -2.01
C ILE A 192 4.28 17.49 -1.63
N HIS A 193 3.95 18.43 -0.76
CA HIS A 193 4.90 19.42 -0.28
C HIS A 193 6.07 18.76 0.48
N ASP A 194 5.76 17.79 1.34
CA ASP A 194 6.81 17.10 2.13
C ASP A 194 7.76 16.34 1.20
N VAL A 195 7.25 15.68 0.15
CA VAL A 195 8.04 15.00 -0.89
C VAL A 195 8.96 15.99 -1.58
N LEU A 196 8.42 17.09 -2.08
CA LEU A 196 9.21 18.13 -2.76
C LEU A 196 10.22 18.83 -1.85
N SER A 197 10.06 18.72 -0.53
CA SER A 197 10.99 19.27 0.46
C SER A 197 12.24 18.39 0.69
N LEU A 198 12.25 17.15 0.18
CA LEU A 198 13.37 16.22 0.40
C LEU A 198 14.61 16.63 -0.42
N PRO A 199 15.80 16.67 0.20
CA PRO A 199 17.04 17.05 -0.49
C PRO A 199 17.35 16.17 -1.70
N GLY A 200 17.13 14.85 -1.61
CA GLY A 200 17.34 13.91 -2.71
C GLY A 200 16.44 14.21 -3.92
N ILE A 201 15.19 14.56 -3.68
CA ILE A 201 14.23 14.94 -4.74
C ILE A 201 14.61 16.30 -5.34
N ALA A 202 15.06 17.25 -4.51
CA ALA A 202 15.57 18.53 -5.01
C ALA A 202 16.80 18.35 -5.91
N ALA A 203 17.66 17.35 -5.63
CA ALA A 203 18.79 17.00 -6.49
C ALA A 203 18.32 16.48 -7.85
N ILE A 204 17.41 15.49 -7.87
CA ILE A 204 16.83 14.95 -9.11
C ILE A 204 16.20 16.07 -9.95
N ASN A 205 15.42 16.96 -9.33
CA ASN A 205 14.80 18.08 -10.05
C ASN A 205 15.84 19.02 -10.69
N ARG A 206 16.95 19.29 -10.02
CA ARG A 206 18.03 20.12 -10.58
C ARG A 206 18.72 19.43 -11.77
N GLU A 207 18.95 18.12 -11.69
CA GLU A 207 19.51 17.33 -12.79
C GLU A 207 18.61 17.37 -14.03
N LEU A 208 17.29 17.30 -13.83
CA LEU A 208 16.30 17.43 -14.89
C LEU A 208 16.12 18.87 -15.40
N GLY A 209 16.78 19.84 -14.77
CA GLY A 209 16.67 21.25 -15.14
C GLY A 209 15.53 21.99 -14.47
N PHE A 210 14.83 21.37 -13.51
CA PHE A 210 13.75 22.01 -12.78
C PHE A 210 14.30 22.81 -11.59
N GLY A 211 13.97 24.09 -11.50
CA GLY A 211 14.34 24.94 -10.37
C GLY A 211 15.86 25.12 -10.17
N ARG A 212 16.66 25.20 -11.25
CA ARG A 212 18.15 25.30 -11.21
C ARG A 212 18.69 26.40 -10.32
N SER A 213 18.01 27.54 -10.28
CA SER A 213 18.42 28.73 -9.50
C SER A 213 17.95 28.70 -8.04
N ALA A 214 17.15 27.72 -7.64
CA ALA A 214 16.53 27.71 -6.33
C ALA A 214 17.51 27.24 -5.25
N ARG A 215 17.86 28.12 -4.30
CA ARG A 215 18.57 27.76 -3.06
C ARG A 215 17.67 27.01 -2.07
N ARG A 216 16.35 27.05 -2.25
CA ARG A 216 15.32 26.40 -1.42
C ARG A 216 14.64 25.29 -2.22
N PRO A 217 13.94 24.36 -1.56
CA PRO A 217 13.13 23.36 -2.27
C PRO A 217 12.21 24.02 -3.31
N PHE A 218 12.15 23.43 -4.50
CA PHE A 218 11.33 23.93 -5.59
C PHE A 218 9.98 23.25 -5.57
N TYR A 219 8.92 23.99 -5.30
CA TYR A 219 7.56 23.45 -5.19
C TYR A 219 6.75 23.56 -6.49
N GLY A 220 7.32 24.13 -7.53
CA GLY A 220 6.63 24.33 -8.81
C GLY A 220 5.29 25.03 -8.68
N ARG A 221 4.25 24.42 -9.20
CA ARG A 221 2.89 24.94 -9.12
C ARG A 221 2.09 24.54 -7.88
N TRP A 222 2.68 23.76 -6.97
CA TRP A 222 2.00 23.32 -5.75
C TRP A 222 1.36 24.48 -4.97
N PRO A 223 2.04 25.63 -4.70
CA PRO A 223 1.43 26.73 -3.94
C PRO A 223 0.18 27.30 -4.61
N LYS A 224 0.26 27.52 -5.94
CA LYS A 224 -0.89 28.06 -6.71
C LYS A 224 -2.05 27.06 -6.77
N ALA A 225 -1.77 25.77 -6.92
CA ALA A 225 -2.80 24.73 -6.91
C ALA A 225 -3.50 24.64 -5.54
N VAL A 226 -2.75 24.73 -4.43
CA VAL A 226 -3.34 24.77 -3.09
C VAL A 226 -4.16 26.04 -2.88
N GLU A 227 -3.69 27.19 -3.35
CA GLU A 227 -4.43 28.45 -3.27
C GLU A 227 -5.78 28.35 -3.99
N LYS A 228 -5.80 27.86 -5.23
CA LYS A 228 -7.05 27.60 -5.99
C LYS A 228 -7.94 26.59 -5.25
N TRP A 229 -7.36 25.54 -4.71
CA TRP A 229 -8.08 24.53 -3.95
C TRP A 229 -8.76 25.12 -2.70
N LEU A 230 -8.11 26.06 -2.00
CA LEU A 230 -8.64 26.77 -0.84
C LEU A 230 -9.72 27.78 -1.25
N ASN A 231 -9.48 28.58 -2.31
CA ASN A 231 -10.44 29.54 -2.83
C ASN A 231 -11.78 28.87 -3.16
N TYR A 232 -11.74 27.77 -3.92
CA TYR A 232 -12.95 27.03 -4.29
C TYR A 232 -13.73 26.53 -3.07
N ARG A 233 -13.04 26.17 -1.98
CA ARG A 233 -13.68 25.73 -0.74
C ARG A 233 -14.14 26.86 0.15
N GLU A 234 -13.53 28.01 0.05
CA GLU A 234 -14.02 29.23 0.69
C GLU A 234 -15.32 29.71 0.04
N GLU A 235 -15.41 29.66 -1.29
CA GLU A 235 -16.61 29.94 -2.07
C GLU A 235 -17.72 28.89 -1.84
N ASN A 236 -17.33 27.67 -1.45
CA ASN A 236 -18.24 26.56 -1.20
C ASN A 236 -18.17 26.06 0.27
N PRO A 237 -18.70 26.81 1.25
CA PRO A 237 -18.56 26.51 2.68
C PRO A 237 -19.07 25.12 3.10
N LYS A 238 -20.05 24.56 2.38
CA LYS A 238 -20.54 23.19 2.63
C LYS A 238 -19.47 22.14 2.39
N MET A 239 -18.62 22.31 1.37
CA MET A 239 -17.49 21.41 1.11
C MET A 239 -16.43 21.54 2.20
N LEU A 240 -16.14 22.78 2.65
CA LEU A 240 -15.21 23.01 3.76
C LEU A 240 -15.73 22.39 5.06
N GLN A 241 -17.03 22.50 5.36
CA GLN A 241 -17.67 21.83 6.50
C GLN A 241 -17.53 20.30 6.39
N GLY A 242 -17.69 19.73 5.19
CA GLY A 242 -17.49 18.32 4.93
C GLY A 242 -16.07 17.86 5.30
N LEU A 243 -15.05 18.63 4.94
CA LEU A 243 -13.65 18.36 5.31
C LEU A 243 -13.42 18.43 6.83
N VAL A 244 -14.05 19.41 7.49
CA VAL A 244 -13.98 19.52 8.96
C VAL A 244 -14.63 18.32 9.64
N LYS A 245 -15.82 17.89 9.17
CA LYS A 245 -16.49 16.68 9.67
C LYS A 245 -15.65 15.41 9.42
N ALA A 246 -14.93 15.34 8.31
CA ALA A 246 -14.01 14.25 7.99
C ALA A 246 -12.67 14.29 8.77
N GLY A 247 -12.50 15.27 9.68
CA GLY A 247 -11.31 15.38 10.55
C GLY A 247 -10.11 16.07 9.91
N PHE A 248 -10.26 16.75 8.78
CA PHE A 248 -9.16 17.44 8.08
C PHE A 248 -8.98 18.92 8.49
N ARG A 249 -9.64 19.39 9.54
CA ARG A 249 -9.58 20.79 9.97
C ARG A 249 -8.15 21.33 10.11
N THR A 250 -7.32 20.65 10.89
CA THR A 250 -5.92 21.04 11.12
C THR A 250 -5.10 20.99 9.84
N THR A 251 -5.34 19.97 9.01
CA THR A 251 -4.66 19.81 7.73
C THR A 251 -4.97 20.95 6.76
N VAL A 252 -6.24 21.38 6.68
CA VAL A 252 -6.64 22.56 5.87
C VAL A 252 -5.96 23.83 6.38
N MET A 253 -5.91 24.00 7.71
CA MET A 253 -5.20 25.14 8.31
C MET A 253 -3.69 25.10 7.99
N ASP A 254 -3.07 23.93 7.97
CA ASP A 254 -1.66 23.79 7.65
C ASP A 254 -1.39 24.06 6.17
N LEU A 255 -2.27 23.62 5.26
CA LEU A 255 -2.21 23.99 3.85
C LEU A 255 -2.27 25.51 3.66
N ALA A 256 -3.26 26.17 4.30
CA ALA A 256 -3.41 27.61 4.24
C ALA A 256 -2.17 28.37 4.74
N ARG A 257 -1.55 27.90 5.85
CA ARG A 257 -0.32 28.50 6.38
C ARG A 257 0.86 28.34 5.43
N ARG A 258 1.03 27.15 4.85
CA ARG A 258 2.18 26.86 3.97
C ARG A 258 2.20 27.72 2.71
N VAL A 259 1.01 28.11 2.20
CA VAL A 259 0.91 28.97 1.02
C VAL A 259 0.68 30.44 1.37
N GLY A 260 0.56 30.78 2.66
CA GLY A 260 0.25 32.16 3.08
C GLY A 260 -1.13 32.60 2.65
N TYR A 261 -2.09 31.68 2.56
CA TYR A 261 -3.45 31.95 2.11
C TYR A 261 -4.13 33.03 2.94
N LYS A 262 -4.73 33.99 2.28
CA LYS A 262 -5.45 35.11 2.90
C LYS A 262 -6.95 34.96 2.63
N PRO A 263 -7.71 34.33 3.53
CA PRO A 263 -9.15 34.19 3.35
C PRO A 263 -9.84 35.56 3.24
N ILE A 264 -10.80 35.66 2.32
CA ILE A 264 -11.58 36.87 2.06
C ILE A 264 -12.81 36.90 2.97
N THR A 265 -13.41 35.74 3.21
CA THR A 265 -14.70 35.64 3.91
C THR A 265 -14.54 35.30 5.40
N PRO A 266 -15.32 35.91 6.30
CA PRO A 266 -15.38 35.52 7.71
C PRO A 266 -15.80 34.05 7.88
N LYS A 267 -16.61 33.52 6.96
CA LYS A 267 -17.14 32.16 6.98
C LYS A 267 -16.07 31.09 6.97
N PHE A 268 -14.96 31.34 6.29
CA PHE A 268 -13.80 30.43 6.28
C PHE A 268 -13.23 30.23 7.69
N PHE A 269 -13.10 31.32 8.45
CA PHE A 269 -12.60 31.26 9.83
C PHE A 269 -13.60 30.58 10.78
N GLU A 270 -14.90 30.86 10.62
CA GLU A 270 -15.96 30.26 11.40
C GLU A 270 -15.98 28.74 11.23
N VAL A 271 -16.01 28.26 9.98
CA VAL A 271 -16.06 26.83 9.66
C VAL A 271 -14.83 26.09 10.20
N LEU A 272 -13.65 26.69 10.06
CA LEU A 272 -12.42 26.11 10.59
C LEU A 272 -12.25 26.38 12.10
N ARG A 273 -13.15 27.12 12.74
CA ARG A 273 -13.04 27.58 14.12
C ARG A 273 -11.64 28.16 14.38
N TRP A 274 -11.20 29.04 13.49
CA TRP A 274 -9.90 29.64 13.51
C TRP A 274 -10.01 31.08 14.02
N LYS A 275 -9.36 31.41 15.14
CA LYS A 275 -9.41 32.77 15.67
C LYS A 275 -8.63 33.72 14.79
N GLN A 276 -9.29 34.79 14.38
CA GLN A 276 -8.67 35.92 13.70
C GLN A 276 -8.05 36.84 14.76
N LYS A 277 -6.72 37.04 14.72
CA LYS A 277 -6.08 38.12 15.45
C LYS A 277 -6.11 39.38 14.59
N GLN A 278 -6.63 40.48 15.12
CA GLN A 278 -6.34 41.81 14.58
C GLN A 278 -4.95 42.18 15.08
N SER A 279 -4.01 42.45 14.17
CA SER A 279 -2.74 43.04 14.54
C SER A 279 -2.95 44.57 14.67
N THR A 280 -2.14 45.21 15.52
CA THR A 280 -2.09 46.68 15.68
C THR A 280 -1.84 47.42 14.39
N ASP A 281 -1.31 46.74 13.33
CA ASP A 281 -0.98 47.32 12.03
C ASP A 281 -2.08 47.09 10.96
N GLY A 282 -3.28 46.71 11.34
CA GLY A 282 -4.39 46.44 10.42
C GLY A 282 -4.21 45.18 9.55
N ARG A 283 -3.11 44.45 9.67
CA ARG A 283 -2.88 43.19 8.95
C ARG A 283 -3.55 42.05 9.69
N ARG A 284 -4.36 41.29 8.96
CA ARG A 284 -4.98 40.06 9.50
C ARG A 284 -3.94 38.95 9.61
N THR A 285 -3.59 38.54 10.84
CA THR A 285 -2.72 37.40 11.07
C THR A 285 -3.54 36.19 11.50
N LEU A 286 -3.20 35.03 10.95
CA LEU A 286 -3.83 33.76 11.31
C LEU A 286 -3.19 33.23 12.61
N SER A 287 -4.00 33.05 13.65
CA SER A 287 -3.55 32.41 14.89
C SER A 287 -4.43 31.24 15.28
N ILE A 288 -3.82 30.20 15.85
CA ILE A 288 -4.59 29.06 16.41
C ILE A 288 -5.30 29.55 17.67
N GLY A 289 -6.63 29.59 17.62
CA GLY A 289 -7.42 29.92 18.81
C GLY A 289 -7.43 28.78 19.82
N ALA A 290 -7.02 29.04 21.06
CA ALA A 290 -7.16 28.12 22.18
C ALA A 290 -8.61 27.81 22.61
N ALA A 291 -9.59 28.45 21.99
CA ALA A 291 -10.99 28.49 22.46
C ALA A 291 -11.89 27.38 21.92
N VAL A 292 -11.40 26.19 21.64
CA VAL A 292 -12.27 25.09 21.18
C VAL A 292 -12.54 24.05 22.27
N LYS A 293 -12.05 24.27 23.50
CA LYS A 293 -12.36 23.35 24.61
C LYS A 293 -13.74 23.56 25.28
N ALA A 294 -14.47 24.62 24.94
CA ALA A 294 -15.69 24.95 25.67
C ALA A 294 -17.00 24.43 25.06
N ALA A 295 -16.97 23.77 23.89
CA ALA A 295 -18.24 23.49 23.22
C ALA A 295 -18.83 22.09 23.45
N GLU A 296 -18.05 21.09 23.74
CA GLU A 296 -18.56 19.72 24.07
C GLU A 296 -17.47 18.94 24.79
N SER A 297 -17.41 19.04 26.08
CA SER A 297 -16.66 18.11 26.95
C SER A 297 -17.65 17.24 27.66
N TRP A 298 -17.42 15.96 27.70
CA TRP A 298 -18.15 15.02 28.57
C TRP A 298 -17.45 14.84 29.93
N GLU A 299 -16.44 15.67 30.22
CA GLU A 299 -15.76 15.68 31.52
C GLU A 299 -16.76 15.93 32.63
N GLY A 300 -16.77 15.08 33.66
CA GLY A 300 -17.69 15.12 34.79
C GLY A 300 -19.06 14.48 34.55
N MET A 301 -19.34 13.95 33.36
CA MET A 301 -20.56 13.18 33.11
C MET A 301 -20.40 11.74 33.60
N SER A 302 -21.47 11.20 34.21
CA SER A 302 -21.54 9.78 34.54
C SER A 302 -21.66 8.93 33.27
N GLU A 303 -21.31 7.65 33.37
CA GLU A 303 -21.46 6.68 32.28
C GLU A 303 -22.88 6.67 31.71
N THR A 304 -23.89 6.70 32.56
CA THR A 304 -25.31 6.73 32.16
C THR A 304 -25.63 7.97 31.34
N GLN A 305 -25.22 9.15 31.79
CA GLN A 305 -25.44 10.40 31.06
C GLN A 305 -24.72 10.40 29.69
N ILE A 306 -23.54 9.79 29.62
CA ILE A 306 -22.80 9.63 28.34
C ILE A 306 -23.58 8.72 27.40
N CYS A 307 -24.10 7.58 27.86
CA CYS A 307 -24.92 6.66 27.08
C CYS A 307 -26.19 7.33 26.55
N GLU A 308 -26.94 8.04 27.42
CA GLU A 308 -28.12 8.80 27.00
C GLU A 308 -27.80 9.82 25.93
N LYS A 309 -26.69 10.52 26.07
CA LYS A 309 -26.24 11.50 25.09
C LYS A 309 -25.82 10.87 23.78
N ILE A 310 -25.19 9.70 23.80
CA ILE A 310 -24.84 8.94 22.60
C ILE A 310 -26.11 8.55 21.82
N VAL A 311 -27.13 8.06 22.51
CA VAL A 311 -28.41 7.65 21.90
C VAL A 311 -29.16 8.87 21.34
N ALA A 312 -29.17 9.98 22.06
CA ALA A 312 -29.87 11.20 21.66
C ALA A 312 -29.19 11.89 20.46
N ASP A 313 -27.86 12.11 20.54
CA ASP A 313 -27.12 12.92 19.58
C ASP A 313 -26.56 12.08 18.39
N ARG A 314 -26.52 10.76 18.53
CA ARG A 314 -26.00 9.79 17.55
C ARG A 314 -24.64 10.21 16.94
N PRO A 315 -23.64 10.55 17.76
CA PRO A 315 -22.33 10.91 17.25
C PRO A 315 -21.63 9.69 16.64
N ASN A 316 -20.75 9.92 15.66
CA ASN A 316 -19.92 8.83 15.14
C ASN A 316 -18.88 8.37 16.18
N TRP A 317 -18.41 7.14 16.06
CA TRP A 317 -17.49 6.50 17.00
C TRP A 317 -16.23 7.33 17.29
N LYS A 318 -15.63 7.92 16.28
CA LYS A 318 -14.42 8.75 16.46
C LYS A 318 -14.69 9.99 17.32
N ARG A 319 -15.89 10.55 17.23
CA ARG A 319 -16.30 11.68 18.07
C ARG A 319 -16.57 11.21 19.50
N ILE A 320 -17.23 10.05 19.66
CA ILE A 320 -17.44 9.44 21.00
C ILE A 320 -16.09 9.29 21.70
N VAL A 321 -15.14 8.58 21.09
CA VAL A 321 -13.80 8.34 21.68
C VAL A 321 -13.06 9.64 21.99
N GLY A 322 -13.23 10.67 21.15
CA GLY A 322 -12.61 11.99 21.35
C GLY A 322 -13.23 12.82 22.47
N LEU A 323 -14.45 12.52 22.90
CA LEU A 323 -15.18 13.22 23.96
C LEU A 323 -15.17 12.46 25.29
N LEU A 324 -14.87 11.16 25.26
CA LEU A 324 -14.86 10.34 26.49
C LEU A 324 -13.83 10.87 27.50
N PRO A 325 -14.25 11.07 28.77
CA PRO A 325 -13.32 11.36 29.83
C PRO A 325 -12.29 10.24 30.01
N LYS A 326 -11.07 10.60 30.34
CA LYS A 326 -9.95 9.63 30.44
C LYS A 326 -10.16 8.62 31.58
N ASP A 327 -10.86 9.00 32.59
CA ASP A 327 -11.20 8.19 33.77
C ASP A 327 -12.33 7.19 33.48
N VAL A 328 -13.25 7.51 32.57
CA VAL A 328 -14.34 6.62 32.14
C VAL A 328 -13.86 5.63 31.09
N GLY A 329 -13.22 6.10 30.03
CA GLY A 329 -12.75 5.25 28.93
C GLY A 329 -13.90 4.60 28.14
N VAL A 330 -13.56 3.56 27.35
CA VAL A 330 -14.55 2.77 26.60
C VAL A 330 -15.04 1.62 27.48
N THR A 331 -16.27 1.74 27.95
CA THR A 331 -16.94 0.71 28.76
C THR A 331 -17.90 -0.13 27.90
N ARG A 332 -18.40 -1.22 28.50
CA ARG A 332 -19.41 -2.08 27.86
C ARG A 332 -20.68 -1.29 27.52
N ALA A 333 -21.19 -0.46 28.44
CA ALA A 333 -22.41 0.32 28.22
C ALA A 333 -22.23 1.36 27.10
N ILE A 334 -21.11 2.09 27.12
CA ILE A 334 -20.80 3.10 26.09
C ILE A 334 -20.68 2.47 24.71
N LEU A 335 -20.02 1.33 24.59
CA LEU A 335 -19.88 0.66 23.31
C LEU A 335 -21.22 0.09 22.82
N ALA A 336 -22.04 -0.49 23.71
CA ALA A 336 -23.38 -0.94 23.39
C ALA A 336 -24.27 0.21 22.90
N ALA A 337 -24.32 1.32 23.64
CA ALA A 337 -25.08 2.51 23.25
C ALA A 337 -24.62 3.08 21.88
N ALA A 338 -23.33 3.05 21.61
CA ALA A 338 -22.80 3.51 20.32
C ALA A 338 -23.18 2.57 19.15
N ILE A 339 -23.27 1.26 19.38
CA ILE A 339 -23.73 0.28 18.39
C ILE A 339 -25.23 0.46 18.13
N GLU A 340 -26.03 0.55 19.18
CA GLU A 340 -27.48 0.78 19.13
C GLU A 340 -27.81 2.10 18.40
N ALA A 341 -27.12 3.17 18.74
CA ALA A 341 -27.27 4.46 18.07
C ALA A 341 -26.77 4.49 16.61
N LYS A 342 -26.27 3.37 16.08
CA LYS A 342 -25.64 3.27 14.74
C LYS A 342 -24.48 4.26 14.55
N GLY A 343 -23.78 4.59 15.63
CA GLY A 343 -22.60 5.47 15.63
C GLY A 343 -21.34 4.81 15.06
N LEU A 344 -21.33 3.47 14.91
CA LEU A 344 -20.25 2.69 14.32
C LEU A 344 -20.57 2.33 12.87
N SER A 345 -19.60 2.56 11.97
CA SER A 345 -19.65 2.00 10.62
C SER A 345 -19.35 0.50 10.65
N ASP A 346 -19.71 -0.24 9.59
CA ASP A 346 -19.35 -1.66 9.43
C ASP A 346 -17.87 -1.89 9.64
N LYS A 347 -17.06 -1.01 9.10
CA LYS A 347 -15.62 -1.02 9.26
C LYS A 347 -15.15 -0.81 10.70
N ASP A 348 -15.81 0.08 11.45
CA ASP A 348 -15.49 0.29 12.86
C ASP A 348 -15.89 -0.94 13.70
N LEU A 349 -17.02 -1.57 13.40
CA LEU A 349 -17.47 -2.82 14.05
C LEU A 349 -16.46 -3.96 13.85
N VAL A 350 -16.01 -4.17 12.63
CA VAL A 350 -14.99 -5.19 12.33
C VAL A 350 -13.69 -4.87 13.07
N ILE A 351 -13.22 -3.61 13.04
CA ILE A 351 -11.99 -3.19 13.74
C ILE A 351 -12.08 -3.39 15.26
N LEU A 352 -13.24 -3.16 15.84
CA LEU A 352 -13.47 -3.24 17.30
C LEU A 352 -13.82 -4.66 17.76
N THR A 353 -13.83 -5.67 16.92
CA THR A 353 -14.16 -7.05 17.29
C THR A 353 -13.45 -7.53 18.55
N PRO A 354 -12.11 -7.34 18.72
CA PRO A 354 -11.44 -7.76 19.95
C PRO A 354 -11.97 -7.04 21.20
N THR A 355 -12.35 -5.77 21.08
CA THR A 355 -12.92 -4.99 22.19
C THR A 355 -14.36 -5.41 22.49
N ILE A 356 -15.17 -5.67 21.45
CA ILE A 356 -16.55 -6.18 21.58
C ILE A 356 -16.53 -7.54 22.29
N GLU A 357 -15.57 -8.40 21.94
CA GLU A 357 -15.37 -9.70 22.59
C GLU A 357 -14.90 -9.54 24.05
N GLU A 358 -13.88 -8.70 24.30
CA GLU A 358 -13.32 -8.46 25.64
C GLU A 358 -14.39 -7.93 26.62
N LEU A 359 -15.30 -7.09 26.13
CA LEU A 359 -16.40 -6.54 26.89
C LEU A 359 -17.63 -7.45 26.99
N GLY A 360 -17.56 -8.66 26.38
CA GLY A 360 -18.63 -9.67 26.42
C GLY A 360 -19.88 -9.27 25.63
N LEU A 361 -19.78 -8.30 24.69
CA LEU A 361 -20.89 -7.81 23.88
C LEU A 361 -21.28 -8.78 22.75
N MET A 362 -20.40 -9.74 22.37
CA MET A 362 -20.72 -10.79 21.41
C MET A 362 -21.84 -11.75 21.90
N GLN A 363 -22.16 -11.73 23.20
CA GLN A 363 -23.26 -12.52 23.77
C GLN A 363 -24.61 -11.80 23.64
N VAL A 364 -24.62 -10.51 23.35
CA VAL A 364 -25.82 -9.73 23.09
C VAL A 364 -26.24 -9.97 21.65
N GLN A 365 -27.47 -10.45 21.47
CA GLN A 365 -27.95 -10.90 20.16
C GLN A 365 -27.91 -9.79 19.12
N GLU A 366 -28.41 -8.61 19.42
CA GLU A 366 -28.48 -7.46 18.52
C GLU A 366 -27.08 -6.99 18.08
N VAL A 367 -26.11 -7.02 19.01
CA VAL A 367 -24.71 -6.67 18.72
C VAL A 367 -24.10 -7.71 17.79
N ARG A 368 -24.33 -8.99 18.07
CA ARG A 368 -23.81 -10.10 17.25
C ARG A 368 -24.39 -10.08 15.84
N GLU A 369 -25.70 -9.90 15.69
CA GLU A 369 -26.37 -9.81 14.39
C GLU A 369 -25.81 -8.63 13.57
N ARG A 370 -25.70 -7.46 14.18
CA ARG A 370 -25.15 -6.27 13.54
C ARG A 370 -23.68 -6.45 13.16
N TRP A 371 -22.91 -7.12 14.00
CA TRP A 371 -21.52 -7.46 13.70
C TRP A 371 -21.40 -8.47 12.56
N GLU A 372 -22.25 -9.48 12.51
CA GLU A 372 -22.30 -10.47 11.41
C GLU A 372 -22.65 -9.81 10.07
N GLU A 373 -23.62 -8.89 10.07
CA GLU A 373 -23.93 -8.10 8.87
C GLU A 373 -22.72 -7.27 8.41
N ALA A 374 -22.08 -6.57 9.33
CA ALA A 374 -20.90 -5.78 9.04
C ALA A 374 -19.74 -6.63 8.51
N THR A 375 -19.57 -7.83 9.04
CA THR A 375 -18.53 -8.77 8.64
C THR A 375 -18.79 -9.33 7.23
N LYS A 376 -20.04 -9.66 6.90
CA LYS A 376 -20.45 -10.09 5.56
C LYS A 376 -20.31 -8.98 4.50
N ALA A 377 -20.52 -7.72 4.92
CA ALA A 377 -20.39 -6.55 4.04
C ALA A 377 -18.95 -6.05 3.92
N ALA A 378 -17.97 -6.67 4.62
CA ALA A 378 -16.59 -6.22 4.60
C ALA A 378 -15.95 -6.47 3.22
N ASP A 379 -15.65 -5.38 2.52
CA ASP A 379 -14.96 -5.41 1.21
C ASP A 379 -13.43 -5.36 1.34
N ASP A 380 -12.90 -5.40 2.56
CA ASP A 380 -11.48 -5.28 2.80
C ASP A 380 -10.93 -6.42 3.68
N MET A 381 -9.66 -6.74 3.49
CA MET A 381 -8.99 -7.85 4.17
C MET A 381 -8.56 -7.54 5.62
N ARG A 382 -9.01 -6.43 6.21
CA ARG A 382 -8.69 -6.07 7.61
C ARG A 382 -9.18 -7.11 8.60
N ALA A 383 -10.26 -7.81 8.24
CA ALA A 383 -10.80 -8.90 9.03
C ALA A 383 -9.73 -9.96 9.37
N ALA A 384 -8.84 -10.30 8.44
CA ALA A 384 -7.76 -11.26 8.67
C ALA A 384 -6.75 -10.80 9.75
N ASN A 385 -6.41 -9.50 9.76
CA ASN A 385 -5.50 -8.95 10.78
C ASN A 385 -6.18 -8.88 12.16
N ILE A 386 -7.47 -8.64 12.18
CA ILE A 386 -8.26 -8.56 13.40
C ILE A 386 -8.45 -9.96 14.00
N ALA A 387 -8.66 -10.97 13.16
CA ALA A 387 -8.79 -12.37 13.59
C ALA A 387 -7.62 -12.86 14.43
N ARG A 388 -6.41 -12.32 14.24
CA ARG A 388 -5.22 -12.65 15.05
C ARG A 388 -5.33 -12.21 16.52
N ASN A 389 -6.15 -11.20 16.80
CA ASN A 389 -6.30 -10.58 18.12
C ASN A 389 -7.59 -11.00 18.84
N VAL A 390 -8.40 -11.87 18.23
CA VAL A 390 -9.67 -12.38 18.75
C VAL A 390 -9.41 -13.70 19.48
N LYS A 391 -10.11 -13.92 20.58
CA LYS A 391 -9.96 -15.13 21.43
C LYS A 391 -10.90 -16.25 21.01
N SER A 392 -12.14 -15.90 20.63
CA SER A 392 -13.15 -16.89 20.22
C SER A 392 -12.81 -17.50 18.86
N GLN A 393 -12.71 -18.81 18.81
CA GLN A 393 -12.42 -19.54 17.59
C GLN A 393 -13.51 -19.31 16.52
N VAL A 394 -14.78 -19.29 16.92
CA VAL A 394 -15.91 -19.05 16.01
C VAL A 394 -15.87 -17.66 15.38
N VAL A 395 -15.56 -16.63 16.17
CA VAL A 395 -15.43 -15.24 15.69
C VAL A 395 -14.23 -15.12 14.75
N LYS A 396 -13.12 -15.79 15.10
CA LYS A 396 -11.92 -15.83 14.28
C LYS A 396 -12.17 -16.46 12.91
N GLU A 397 -12.89 -17.58 12.87
CA GLU A 397 -13.25 -18.28 11.63
C GLU A 397 -14.12 -17.40 10.73
N LYS A 398 -15.15 -16.73 11.28
CA LYS A 398 -16.01 -15.80 10.52
C LYS A 398 -15.22 -14.60 9.95
N LEU A 399 -14.30 -14.04 10.71
CA LEU A 399 -13.45 -12.96 10.23
C LEU A 399 -12.49 -13.43 9.14
N GLN A 400 -11.97 -14.64 9.25
CA GLN A 400 -11.10 -15.22 8.24
C GLN A 400 -11.89 -15.51 6.95
N GLU A 401 -13.08 -16.08 7.06
CA GLU A 401 -13.98 -16.32 5.91
C GLU A 401 -14.36 -15.03 5.19
N ALA A 402 -14.64 -13.95 5.93
CA ALA A 402 -14.92 -12.64 5.34
C ALA A 402 -13.71 -12.09 4.60
N ALA A 403 -12.50 -12.22 5.15
CA ALA A 403 -11.27 -11.79 4.51
C ALA A 403 -10.97 -12.60 3.24
N ASP A 404 -11.15 -13.92 3.30
CA ASP A 404 -10.96 -14.83 2.16
C ASP A 404 -11.95 -14.48 1.02
N THR A 405 -13.20 -14.20 1.36
CA THR A 405 -14.23 -13.78 0.39
C THR A 405 -13.89 -12.43 -0.25
N ALA A 406 -13.45 -11.45 0.54
CA ALA A 406 -13.03 -10.15 0.03
C ALA A 406 -11.82 -10.27 -0.90
N MET A 407 -10.86 -11.14 -0.56
CA MET A 407 -9.70 -11.43 -1.39
C MET A 407 -10.10 -12.09 -2.71
N GLN A 408 -10.93 -13.11 -2.65
CA GLN A 408 -11.42 -13.82 -3.85
C GLN A 408 -12.10 -12.86 -4.83
N LYS A 409 -13.03 -12.03 -4.37
CA LYS A 409 -13.69 -11.01 -5.20
C LYS A 409 -12.70 -10.03 -5.84
N ALA A 410 -11.72 -9.56 -5.07
CA ALA A 410 -10.72 -8.60 -5.57
C ALA A 410 -9.79 -9.19 -6.63
N VAL A 411 -9.52 -10.48 -6.58
CA VAL A 411 -8.65 -11.20 -7.51
C VAL A 411 -9.44 -11.74 -8.71
N GLU A 412 -10.67 -12.20 -8.50
CA GLU A 412 -11.49 -12.84 -9.53
C GLU A 412 -11.68 -11.98 -10.79
N GLU A 413 -11.89 -10.68 -10.62
CA GLU A 413 -12.06 -9.73 -11.72
C GLU A 413 -10.79 -9.63 -12.62
N VAL A 414 -9.61 -9.80 -12.02
CA VAL A 414 -8.32 -9.64 -12.70
C VAL A 414 -7.80 -10.97 -13.25
N THR A 415 -8.16 -12.09 -12.60
CA THR A 415 -7.62 -13.42 -12.93
C THR A 415 -8.58 -14.28 -13.74
N LYS A 416 -9.69 -13.74 -14.23
CA LYS A 416 -10.76 -14.49 -14.87
C LYS A 416 -10.28 -15.45 -15.97
N ASP A 417 -9.29 -15.01 -16.77
CA ASP A 417 -8.75 -15.76 -17.89
C ASP A 417 -7.30 -16.21 -17.63
N LEU A 418 -6.89 -16.33 -16.37
CA LEU A 418 -5.54 -16.73 -15.96
C LEU A 418 -5.55 -18.14 -15.38
N GLU A 419 -4.62 -18.99 -15.82
CA GLU A 419 -4.29 -20.27 -15.19
C GLU A 419 -2.89 -20.22 -14.56
N VAL A 420 -2.78 -20.65 -13.31
CA VAL A 420 -1.56 -20.55 -12.53
C VAL A 420 -1.00 -21.95 -12.27
N TYR A 421 0.23 -22.16 -12.73
CA TYR A 421 0.98 -23.38 -12.50
C TYR A 421 1.99 -23.11 -11.39
N VAL A 422 1.78 -23.71 -10.22
CA VAL A 422 2.56 -23.47 -9.02
C VAL A 422 3.55 -24.62 -8.80
N PHE A 423 4.81 -24.28 -8.65
CA PHE A 423 5.90 -25.21 -8.47
C PHE A 423 6.56 -24.98 -7.11
N VAL A 424 6.48 -25.96 -6.24
CA VAL A 424 6.97 -25.88 -4.86
C VAL A 424 8.19 -26.76 -4.71
N ASP A 425 9.32 -26.16 -4.40
CA ASP A 425 10.54 -26.87 -4.10
C ASP A 425 10.45 -27.56 -2.74
N ILE A 426 10.67 -28.88 -2.76
CA ILE A 426 10.77 -29.73 -1.58
C ILE A 426 12.12 -30.45 -1.51
N SER A 427 13.15 -29.91 -2.16
CA SER A 427 14.51 -30.44 -2.10
C SER A 427 15.09 -30.37 -0.68
N ALA A 428 16.22 -31.02 -0.46
CA ALA A 428 16.86 -31.07 0.87
C ALA A 428 17.33 -29.67 1.33
N SER A 429 17.63 -28.76 0.41
CA SER A 429 17.98 -27.36 0.72
C SER A 429 16.82 -26.60 1.37
N MET A 430 15.58 -27.02 1.13
CA MET A 430 14.37 -26.45 1.74
C MET A 430 14.09 -26.92 3.16
N GLN A 431 14.91 -27.82 3.72
CA GLN A 431 14.75 -28.26 5.10
C GLN A 431 14.85 -27.06 6.07
N GLY A 432 13.81 -26.87 6.89
CA GLY A 432 13.66 -25.71 7.77
C GLY A 432 12.98 -24.50 7.15
N ALA A 433 12.76 -24.48 5.82
CA ALA A 433 11.99 -23.43 5.12
C ALA A 433 10.65 -23.94 4.58
N ILE A 434 10.45 -25.26 4.52
CA ILE A 434 9.27 -25.88 3.89
C ILE A 434 7.94 -25.44 4.52
N GLU A 435 7.88 -25.23 5.83
CA GLU A 435 6.64 -24.78 6.49
C GLU A 435 6.33 -23.31 6.17
N ALA A 436 7.34 -22.45 6.05
CA ALA A 436 7.17 -21.09 5.56
C ALA A 436 6.67 -21.09 4.10
N ALA A 437 7.29 -21.92 3.24
CA ALA A 437 6.86 -22.10 1.86
C ALA A 437 5.39 -22.52 1.76
N LYS A 438 4.96 -23.51 2.53
CA LYS A 438 3.56 -23.96 2.60
C LYS A 438 2.61 -22.83 3.02
N SER A 439 3.01 -22.03 4.02
CA SER A 439 2.23 -20.89 4.48
C SER A 439 2.09 -19.81 3.39
N HIS A 440 3.18 -19.48 2.70
CA HIS A 440 3.17 -18.50 1.60
C HIS A 440 2.28 -18.97 0.45
N ILE A 441 2.39 -20.24 0.07
CA ILE A 441 1.54 -20.85 -0.96
C ILE A 441 0.08 -20.82 -0.53
N ALA A 442 -0.24 -21.20 0.71
CA ALA A 442 -1.60 -21.19 1.20
C ALA A 442 -2.24 -19.80 1.06
N LYS A 443 -1.51 -18.75 1.42
CA LYS A 443 -1.96 -17.36 1.28
C LYS A 443 -2.11 -16.93 -0.18
N PHE A 444 -1.16 -17.30 -1.05
CA PHE A 444 -1.21 -16.96 -2.47
C PHE A 444 -2.38 -17.63 -3.19
N LEU A 445 -2.58 -18.92 -2.96
CA LEU A 445 -3.58 -19.72 -3.65
C LEU A 445 -5.03 -19.36 -3.29
N GLN A 446 -5.26 -18.75 -2.12
CA GLN A 446 -6.59 -18.26 -1.71
C GLN A 446 -7.19 -17.23 -2.68
N GLY A 447 -6.35 -16.54 -3.44
CA GLY A 447 -6.80 -15.54 -4.42
C GLY A 447 -7.35 -16.11 -5.72
N PHE A 448 -7.28 -17.43 -5.94
CA PHE A 448 -7.65 -18.06 -7.21
C PHE A 448 -8.72 -19.12 -7.03
N LYS A 449 -9.49 -19.38 -8.09
CA LYS A 449 -10.42 -20.52 -8.11
C LYS A 449 -9.62 -21.83 -8.24
N PRO A 450 -10.07 -22.92 -7.57
CA PRO A 450 -9.39 -24.22 -7.68
C PRO A 450 -9.16 -24.71 -9.10
N GLU A 451 -10.09 -24.39 -10.00
CA GLU A 451 -10.04 -24.79 -11.43
C GLU A 451 -8.95 -24.07 -12.23
N GLN A 452 -8.40 -22.97 -11.68
CA GLN A 452 -7.35 -22.17 -12.30
C GLN A 452 -5.96 -22.54 -11.75
N LEU A 453 -5.90 -23.44 -10.74
CA LEU A 453 -4.70 -23.75 -10.01
C LEU A 453 -4.20 -25.15 -10.32
N HIS A 454 -2.96 -25.24 -10.82
CA HIS A 454 -2.27 -26.47 -11.08
C HIS A 454 -1.01 -26.50 -10.25
N VAL A 455 -0.93 -27.38 -9.26
CA VAL A 455 0.15 -27.37 -8.25
C VAL A 455 0.98 -28.63 -8.35
N ALA A 456 2.29 -28.46 -8.37
CA ALA A 456 3.25 -29.58 -8.22
C ALA A 456 4.29 -29.27 -7.16
N THR A 457 4.69 -30.27 -6.41
CA THR A 457 5.93 -30.25 -5.65
C THR A 457 7.03 -30.94 -6.46
N PHE A 458 8.26 -30.48 -6.27
CA PHE A 458 9.41 -31.10 -6.93
C PHE A 458 10.64 -31.17 -6.03
N ASN A 459 11.41 -32.21 -6.27
CA ASN A 459 12.80 -32.37 -5.89
C ASN A 459 13.55 -32.97 -7.09
N THR A 460 14.14 -34.16 -7.03
CA THR A 460 14.61 -34.90 -8.20
C THR A 460 13.45 -35.44 -9.06
N THR A 461 12.26 -35.54 -8.51
CA THR A 461 11.01 -35.95 -9.17
C THR A 461 9.92 -34.91 -8.94
N GLY A 462 8.97 -34.84 -9.86
CA GLY A 462 7.80 -33.96 -9.72
C GLY A 462 6.55 -34.76 -9.33
N ARG A 463 5.74 -34.18 -8.46
CA ARG A 463 4.47 -34.76 -8.01
C ARG A 463 3.35 -33.74 -8.04
N VAL A 464 2.24 -34.06 -8.69
CA VAL A 464 1.03 -33.23 -8.68
C VAL A 464 0.38 -33.21 -7.29
N VAL A 465 -0.06 -32.04 -6.85
CA VAL A 465 -0.79 -31.83 -5.61
C VAL A 465 -2.19 -31.31 -5.93
N ASN A 466 -3.21 -32.07 -5.59
CA ASN A 466 -4.60 -31.67 -5.83
C ASN A 466 -5.12 -30.74 -4.74
N ILE A 467 -5.47 -29.51 -5.09
CA ILE A 467 -6.08 -28.52 -4.22
C ILE A 467 -7.60 -28.60 -4.42
N LYS A 468 -8.33 -29.20 -3.48
CA LYS A 468 -9.80 -29.30 -3.55
C LYS A 468 -10.51 -27.99 -3.18
N HIS A 469 -9.92 -27.23 -2.27
CA HIS A 469 -10.45 -25.96 -1.78
C HIS A 469 -9.33 -24.95 -1.72
N ALA A 470 -9.50 -23.81 -2.37
CA ALA A 470 -8.55 -22.70 -2.35
C ALA A 470 -8.63 -21.87 -1.04
N SER A 471 -8.77 -22.55 0.10
CA SER A 471 -8.72 -21.95 1.44
C SER A 471 -7.39 -22.28 2.12
N ALA A 472 -6.98 -21.48 3.11
CA ALA A 472 -5.77 -21.75 3.88
C ALA A 472 -5.75 -23.17 4.46
N ALA A 473 -6.87 -23.61 5.02
CA ALA A 473 -7.04 -24.95 5.57
C ALA A 473 -6.94 -26.04 4.49
N GLY A 474 -7.59 -25.84 3.33
CA GLY A 474 -7.57 -26.77 2.21
C GLY A 474 -6.18 -26.95 1.61
N VAL A 475 -5.43 -25.86 1.45
CA VAL A 475 -4.04 -25.89 0.99
C VAL A 475 -3.14 -26.55 2.02
N THR A 476 -3.25 -26.18 3.29
CA THR A 476 -2.47 -26.78 4.38
C THR A 476 -2.73 -28.30 4.44
N GLN A 477 -3.97 -28.73 4.26
CA GLN A 477 -4.31 -30.16 4.22
C GLN A 477 -3.70 -30.88 3.00
N ALA A 478 -3.71 -30.26 1.82
CA ALA A 478 -3.13 -30.82 0.60
C ALA A 478 -1.60 -30.98 0.70
N PHE A 479 -0.93 -30.12 1.45
CA PHE A 479 0.51 -30.19 1.73
C PHE A 479 0.87 -30.97 3.00
N ARG A 480 -0.09 -31.56 3.67
CA ARG A 480 0.15 -32.33 4.90
C ARG A 480 1.01 -33.57 4.61
N GLY A 481 2.07 -33.73 5.41
CA GLY A 481 3.00 -34.87 5.28
C GLY A 481 4.05 -34.70 4.17
N ILE A 482 4.04 -33.62 3.39
CA ILE A 482 5.12 -33.33 2.45
C ILE A 482 6.32 -32.83 3.25
N GLN A 483 7.46 -33.51 3.08
CA GLN A 483 8.73 -33.20 3.75
C GLN A 483 9.79 -32.85 2.73
N ALA A 484 10.74 -31.99 3.12
CA ALA A 484 11.89 -31.64 2.29
C ALA A 484 12.88 -32.81 2.22
N GLY A 485 13.42 -33.06 1.03
CA GLY A 485 14.42 -34.10 0.81
C GLY A 485 14.75 -34.32 -0.66
N GLY A 486 15.90 -34.93 -0.93
CA GLY A 486 16.40 -35.19 -2.29
C GLY A 486 17.15 -34.00 -2.90
N GLY A 487 17.52 -34.11 -4.17
CA GLY A 487 18.13 -33.06 -4.97
C GLY A 487 17.07 -32.10 -5.54
N THR A 488 17.48 -31.14 -6.37
CA THR A 488 16.59 -30.12 -6.96
C THR A 488 16.51 -30.28 -8.47
N SER A 489 15.31 -30.30 -9.05
CA SER A 489 15.09 -30.28 -10.48
C SER A 489 13.77 -29.56 -10.81
N HIS A 490 13.84 -28.29 -11.18
CA HIS A 490 12.70 -27.52 -11.66
C HIS A 490 12.05 -28.14 -12.90
N SER A 491 12.88 -28.74 -13.76
CA SER A 491 12.39 -29.51 -14.92
C SER A 491 11.45 -30.65 -14.55
N ALA A 492 11.66 -31.28 -13.38
CA ALA A 492 10.78 -32.35 -12.90
C ALA A 492 9.40 -31.80 -12.50
N GLY A 493 9.37 -30.63 -11.86
CA GLY A 493 8.13 -29.92 -11.54
C GLY A 493 7.34 -29.58 -12.81
N VAL A 494 7.97 -28.98 -13.79
CA VAL A 494 7.33 -28.62 -15.06
C VAL A 494 6.79 -29.87 -15.78
N ARG A 495 7.57 -30.95 -15.85
CA ARG A 495 7.11 -32.22 -16.45
C ARG A 495 5.92 -32.84 -15.72
N ALA A 496 5.81 -32.66 -14.41
CA ALA A 496 4.68 -33.19 -13.64
C ALA A 496 3.34 -32.56 -14.07
N LEU A 497 3.34 -31.29 -14.45
CA LEU A 497 2.13 -30.56 -14.87
C LEU A 497 1.93 -30.45 -16.39
N GLN A 498 2.89 -30.87 -17.23
CA GLN A 498 2.85 -30.68 -18.68
C GLN A 498 1.61 -31.31 -19.37
N HIS A 499 1.00 -32.33 -18.76
CA HIS A 499 -0.17 -33.01 -19.27
C HIS A 499 -1.47 -32.24 -18.99
N ILE A 500 -1.47 -31.31 -18.06
CA ILE A 500 -2.59 -30.46 -17.74
C ILE A 500 -2.46 -29.23 -18.65
N LYS A 501 -3.26 -29.19 -19.71
CA LYS A 501 -3.21 -28.07 -20.66
C LYS A 501 -4.15 -26.95 -20.22
N PRO A 502 -3.73 -25.67 -20.41
CA PRO A 502 -4.59 -24.54 -20.08
C PRO A 502 -5.85 -24.53 -20.98
N LYS A 503 -6.91 -23.92 -20.48
CA LYS A 503 -8.13 -23.70 -21.29
C LYS A 503 -7.79 -22.82 -22.49
N PRO A 504 -8.42 -23.06 -23.66
CA PRO A 504 -8.23 -22.19 -24.81
C PRO A 504 -8.53 -20.73 -24.46
N GLY A 505 -7.59 -19.84 -24.73
CA GLY A 505 -7.72 -18.42 -24.45
C GLY A 505 -7.30 -17.98 -23.05
N SER A 506 -6.89 -18.92 -22.19
CA SER A 506 -6.33 -18.56 -20.89
C SER A 506 -4.86 -18.19 -20.99
N ASP A 507 -4.47 -17.17 -20.25
CA ASP A 507 -3.08 -16.83 -20.00
C ASP A 507 -2.46 -17.78 -18.98
N VAL A 508 -1.18 -18.07 -19.09
CA VAL A 508 -0.47 -18.99 -18.20
C VAL A 508 0.58 -18.26 -17.39
N LEU A 509 0.49 -18.38 -16.08
CA LEU A 509 1.50 -17.90 -15.14
C LEU A 509 2.19 -19.08 -14.47
N PHE A 510 3.52 -19.13 -14.52
CA PHE A 510 4.30 -20.03 -13.69
C PHE A 510 4.68 -19.34 -12.39
N PHE A 511 4.43 -19.98 -11.27
CA PHE A 511 4.73 -19.45 -9.96
C PHE A 511 5.60 -20.43 -9.17
N PHE A 512 6.83 -20.01 -8.86
CA PHE A 512 7.81 -20.83 -8.18
C PHE A 512 7.96 -20.41 -6.71
N VAL A 513 8.13 -21.38 -5.84
CA VAL A 513 8.44 -21.17 -4.42
C VAL A 513 9.61 -22.06 -4.06
N GLY A 514 10.74 -21.47 -3.67
CA GLY A 514 11.96 -22.21 -3.38
C GLY A 514 13.19 -21.33 -3.26
N ASP A 515 14.38 -21.95 -3.32
CA ASP A 515 15.68 -21.30 -3.16
C ASP A 515 16.46 -21.11 -4.49
N GLU A 516 15.90 -21.52 -5.63
CA GLU A 516 16.50 -21.49 -6.97
C GLU A 516 17.80 -22.34 -7.14
N GLU A 517 18.10 -23.24 -6.22
CA GLU A 517 19.32 -24.08 -6.31
C GLU A 517 19.20 -25.16 -7.39
N ASP A 518 19.26 -24.79 -8.67
CA ASP A 518 19.24 -25.68 -9.83
C ASP A 518 19.96 -25.00 -11.02
N ARG A 519 19.96 -25.68 -12.16
CA ARG A 519 20.36 -25.15 -13.46
C ARG A 519 19.14 -24.56 -14.19
N PRO A 520 19.35 -23.62 -15.12
CA PRO A 520 18.28 -23.15 -15.99
C PRO A 520 17.56 -24.29 -16.71
N PHE A 521 16.24 -24.21 -16.80
CA PHE A 521 15.37 -25.30 -17.26
C PHE A 521 14.46 -24.88 -18.45
N ALA A 522 14.85 -23.86 -19.21
CA ALA A 522 14.12 -23.38 -20.37
C ALA A 522 13.71 -24.49 -21.37
N PRO A 523 14.56 -25.48 -21.70
CA PRO A 523 14.15 -26.58 -22.60
C PRO A 523 12.96 -27.39 -22.08
N ALA A 524 12.86 -27.56 -20.75
CA ALA A 524 11.72 -28.29 -20.17
C ALA A 524 10.44 -27.47 -20.25
N VAL A 525 10.52 -26.14 -20.09
CA VAL A 525 9.37 -25.24 -20.25
C VAL A 525 8.88 -25.26 -21.71
N GLN A 526 9.78 -25.12 -22.67
CA GLN A 526 9.46 -25.18 -24.09
C GLN A 526 8.82 -26.53 -24.48
N ALA A 527 9.42 -27.64 -24.04
CA ALA A 527 8.91 -28.99 -24.31
C ALA A 527 7.55 -29.26 -23.65
N SER A 528 7.21 -28.56 -22.56
CA SER A 528 5.91 -28.71 -21.90
C SER A 528 4.73 -28.25 -22.75
N GLY A 529 4.95 -27.28 -23.65
CA GLY A 529 3.91 -26.65 -24.47
C GLY A 529 2.87 -25.87 -23.65
N LEU A 530 3.21 -25.48 -22.41
CA LEU A 530 2.32 -24.67 -21.53
C LEU A 530 2.41 -23.17 -21.83
N ASN A 531 3.47 -22.73 -22.47
CA ASN A 531 3.69 -21.36 -22.93
C ASN A 531 3.42 -20.28 -21.88
N PRO A 532 4.13 -20.29 -20.73
CA PRO A 532 3.93 -19.28 -19.69
C PRO A 532 4.24 -17.88 -20.22
N MET A 533 3.41 -16.92 -19.88
CA MET A 533 3.59 -15.52 -20.24
C MET A 533 4.49 -14.77 -19.26
N ALA A 534 4.63 -15.28 -18.04
CA ALA A 534 5.48 -14.72 -17.01
C ALA A 534 5.82 -15.76 -15.95
N PHE A 535 6.89 -15.50 -15.21
CA PHE A 535 7.22 -16.20 -13.97
C PHE A 535 6.99 -15.30 -12.77
N GLY A 536 6.30 -15.81 -11.75
CA GLY A 536 6.32 -15.29 -10.39
C GLY A 536 7.24 -16.15 -9.53
N PHE A 537 8.01 -15.55 -8.65
CA PHE A 537 8.94 -16.29 -7.82
C PHE A 537 8.99 -15.75 -6.40
N VAL A 538 8.78 -16.64 -5.43
CA VAL A 538 8.99 -16.38 -4.00
C VAL A 538 10.25 -17.10 -3.56
N LYS A 539 11.28 -16.31 -3.23
CA LYS A 539 12.52 -16.87 -2.73
C LYS A 539 12.39 -17.22 -1.24
N THR A 540 12.34 -18.52 -0.95
CA THR A 540 12.28 -19.03 0.40
C THR A 540 13.60 -19.74 0.71
N THR A 541 14.36 -19.21 1.69
CA THR A 541 15.67 -19.73 2.05
C THR A 541 15.68 -20.32 3.45
N ALA A 542 16.36 -21.47 3.62
CA ALA A 542 16.57 -22.05 4.93
C ALA A 542 17.43 -21.11 5.81
N GLN A 543 16.99 -20.89 7.04
CA GLN A 543 17.72 -20.06 8.00
C GLN A 543 18.96 -20.78 8.57
N HIS A 544 19.02 -22.12 8.46
CA HIS A 544 20.05 -22.97 9.04
C HIS A 544 20.49 -24.05 8.03
N GLY A 545 21.67 -24.62 8.23
CA GLY A 545 22.17 -25.71 7.40
C GLY A 545 23.09 -25.30 6.26
N ALA A 546 23.38 -26.22 5.36
CA ALA A 546 24.35 -26.05 4.26
C ALA A 546 23.91 -24.98 3.25
N ALA A 547 22.62 -24.90 2.94
CA ALA A 547 22.07 -23.87 2.04
C ALA A 547 22.24 -22.46 2.61
N ALA A 548 21.95 -22.27 3.90
CA ALA A 548 22.17 -21.01 4.58
C ALA A 548 23.66 -20.62 4.67
N TRP A 549 24.54 -21.61 4.78
CA TRP A 549 26.00 -21.38 4.74
C TRP A 549 26.47 -20.93 3.37
N ARG A 550 26.05 -21.62 2.28
CA ARG A 550 26.37 -21.23 0.89
C ARG A 550 25.89 -19.83 0.56
N TYR A 551 24.67 -19.49 0.95
CA TYR A 551 24.11 -18.14 0.77
C TYR A 551 24.96 -17.07 1.48
N ARG A 552 25.41 -17.36 2.72
CA ARG A 552 26.32 -16.46 3.47
C ARG A 552 27.69 -16.31 2.82
N GLN A 553 28.16 -17.29 2.06
CA GLN A 553 29.41 -17.23 1.28
C GLN A 553 29.24 -16.51 -0.08
N GLY A 554 28.07 -15.91 -0.34
CA GLY A 554 27.83 -15.13 -1.55
C GLY A 554 27.36 -15.96 -2.76
N TYR A 555 27.06 -17.25 -2.57
CA TYR A 555 26.43 -18.05 -3.63
C TYR A 555 25.00 -17.56 -3.88
N LYS A 556 24.73 -17.16 -5.12
CA LYS A 556 23.42 -16.66 -5.57
C LYS A 556 22.87 -17.62 -6.62
N ALA A 557 21.97 -18.50 -6.19
CA ALA A 557 21.19 -19.30 -7.12
C ALA A 557 20.22 -18.39 -7.92
N SER A 558 20.02 -18.72 -9.20
CA SER A 558 19.26 -17.89 -10.15
C SER A 558 18.49 -18.70 -11.20
N ALA A 559 18.31 -20.01 -10.99
CA ALA A 559 17.74 -20.91 -11.99
C ALA A 559 16.41 -20.43 -12.59
N VAL A 560 15.49 -19.91 -11.79
CA VAL A 560 14.18 -19.41 -12.25
C VAL A 560 14.35 -18.15 -13.07
N ARG A 561 15.13 -17.17 -12.58
CA ARG A 561 15.38 -15.90 -13.27
C ARG A 561 16.16 -16.08 -14.57
N ASP A 562 17.18 -16.97 -14.55
CA ASP A 562 17.96 -17.27 -15.73
C ASP A 562 17.12 -18.02 -16.78
N THR A 563 16.20 -18.88 -16.36
CA THR A 563 15.24 -19.53 -17.25
C THR A 563 14.29 -18.53 -17.87
N ALA A 564 13.73 -17.61 -17.09
CA ALA A 564 12.88 -16.56 -17.60
C ALA A 564 13.62 -15.68 -18.63
N SER A 565 14.87 -15.32 -18.34
CA SER A 565 15.74 -14.55 -19.24
C SER A 565 16.02 -15.30 -20.53
N GLN A 566 16.29 -16.62 -20.49
CA GLN A 566 16.48 -17.45 -21.67
C GLN A 566 15.23 -17.60 -22.53
N LEU A 567 14.05 -17.52 -21.91
CA LEU A 567 12.75 -17.57 -22.59
C LEU A 567 12.24 -16.19 -23.02
N GLU A 568 12.98 -15.14 -22.66
CA GLU A 568 12.60 -13.74 -22.93
C GLU A 568 11.23 -13.36 -22.34
N ILE A 569 10.89 -13.95 -21.17
CA ILE A 569 9.65 -13.68 -20.46
C ILE A 569 9.91 -12.95 -19.13
N PRO A 570 8.97 -12.12 -18.64
CA PRO A 570 9.12 -11.43 -17.35
C PRO A 570 9.22 -12.40 -16.17
N CYS A 571 10.07 -12.06 -15.20
CA CYS A 571 10.15 -12.76 -13.91
C CYS A 571 9.96 -11.78 -12.77
N PHE A 572 8.91 -12.00 -11.97
CA PHE A 572 8.56 -11.12 -10.86
C PHE A 572 8.95 -11.77 -9.53
N MET A 573 9.82 -11.08 -8.80
CA MET A 573 10.15 -11.47 -7.43
C MET A 573 9.05 -10.98 -6.48
N VAL A 574 8.55 -11.89 -5.65
CA VAL A 574 7.63 -11.58 -4.57
C VAL A 574 8.37 -11.76 -3.25
N ASP A 575 8.49 -10.69 -2.45
CA ASP A 575 9.14 -10.76 -1.15
C ASP A 575 8.32 -11.58 -0.15
N GLU A 576 9.00 -12.37 0.70
CA GLU A 576 8.34 -13.15 1.76
C GLU A 576 7.47 -12.27 2.66
N GLY A 577 7.93 -11.05 2.98
CA GLY A 577 7.17 -10.06 3.76
C GLY A 577 5.85 -9.62 3.14
N THR A 578 5.67 -9.81 1.81
CA THR A 578 4.38 -9.55 1.13
C THR A 578 3.27 -10.44 1.68
N PHE A 579 3.59 -11.65 2.12
CA PHE A 579 2.62 -12.61 2.64
C PHE A 579 2.16 -12.32 4.07
N ASP A 580 2.82 -11.39 4.77
CA ASP A 580 2.41 -10.94 6.11
C ASP A 580 1.36 -9.82 6.04
N ASP A 581 1.28 -9.12 4.90
CA ASP A 581 0.24 -8.13 4.62
C ASP A 581 -0.78 -8.71 3.63
N PRO A 582 -1.99 -9.09 4.09
CA PRO A 582 -3.05 -9.62 3.23
C PRO A 582 -3.43 -8.70 2.07
N TYR A 583 -3.28 -7.37 2.25
CA TYR A 583 -3.55 -6.40 1.18
C TYR A 583 -2.48 -6.41 0.09
N ALA A 584 -1.24 -6.69 0.47
CA ALA A 584 -0.13 -6.71 -0.48
C ALA A 584 -0.25 -7.87 -1.47
N ILE A 585 -0.76 -9.03 -1.03
CA ILE A 585 -0.94 -10.21 -1.90
C ILE A 585 -1.89 -9.89 -3.06
N THR A 586 -3.09 -9.40 -2.77
CA THR A 586 -4.09 -9.04 -3.79
C THR A 586 -3.55 -7.99 -4.75
N ARG A 587 -2.86 -6.97 -4.21
CA ARG A 587 -2.23 -5.92 -5.00
C ARG A 587 -1.13 -6.48 -5.90
N THR A 588 -0.28 -7.35 -5.37
CA THR A 588 0.82 -7.98 -6.12
C THR A 588 0.29 -8.84 -7.25
N ILE A 589 -0.72 -9.68 -7.01
CA ILE A 589 -1.36 -10.50 -8.05
C ILE A 589 -1.96 -9.59 -9.15
N ARG A 590 -2.72 -8.58 -8.75
CA ARG A 590 -3.32 -7.63 -9.70
C ARG A 590 -2.27 -6.93 -10.55
N ASN A 591 -1.20 -6.47 -9.93
CA ASN A 591 -0.11 -5.78 -10.62
C ASN A 591 0.66 -6.71 -11.55
N LEU A 592 0.90 -7.94 -11.09
CA LEU A 592 1.58 -8.98 -11.87
C LEU A 592 0.78 -9.32 -13.14
N VAL A 593 -0.54 -9.52 -13.00
CA VAL A 593 -1.42 -9.80 -14.15
C VAL A 593 -1.52 -8.57 -15.09
N ALA A 594 -1.65 -7.37 -14.53
CA ALA A 594 -1.77 -6.14 -15.32
C ALA A 594 -0.48 -5.78 -16.08
N ALA A 595 0.68 -6.14 -15.52
CA ALA A 595 1.99 -5.86 -16.10
C ALA A 595 2.46 -6.97 -17.07
N THR A 596 1.77 -8.10 -17.18
CA THR A 596 2.19 -9.20 -18.04
C THR A 596 1.79 -8.92 -19.48
N PRO A 597 2.72 -9.02 -20.47
CA PRO A 597 2.37 -8.88 -21.88
C PRO A 597 1.44 -10.01 -22.33
N VAL A 598 0.61 -9.71 -23.30
CA VAL A 598 -0.35 -10.68 -23.85
C VAL A 598 0.37 -11.85 -24.49
N GLY A 599 -0.06 -13.05 -24.14
CA GLY A 599 0.53 -14.31 -24.54
C GLY A 599 0.86 -14.42 -26.02
N GLN A 600 1.97 -15.09 -26.32
CA GLN A 600 2.40 -15.41 -27.67
C GLN A 600 1.31 -16.19 -28.39
N ALA A 601 0.96 -15.77 -29.57
CA ALA A 601 0.00 -16.47 -30.41
C ALA A 601 0.55 -17.88 -30.74
N VAL A 602 -0.14 -18.91 -30.25
CA VAL A 602 0.07 -20.26 -30.73
C VAL A 602 -0.34 -20.28 -32.22
N PRO A 603 0.45 -20.85 -33.13
CA PRO A 603 0.06 -20.92 -34.54
C PRO A 603 -1.33 -21.53 -34.70
N GLY A 604 -2.27 -20.75 -35.24
CA GLY A 604 -3.69 -21.15 -35.43
C GLY A 604 -4.68 -20.67 -34.40
N TYR A 605 -4.22 -20.00 -33.31
CA TYR A 605 -5.12 -19.40 -32.30
C TYR A 605 -4.94 -17.88 -32.26
N VAL A 606 -6.00 -17.16 -32.56
CA VAL A 606 -6.06 -15.69 -32.38
C VAL A 606 -6.64 -15.42 -30.99
N ALA A 607 -5.77 -15.31 -29.99
CA ALA A 607 -6.18 -14.83 -28.66
C ALA A 607 -6.73 -13.40 -28.79
N PRO A 608 -7.80 -13.03 -28.06
CA PRO A 608 -8.18 -11.63 -27.99
C PRO A 608 -7.02 -10.84 -27.43
N LYS A 609 -6.56 -9.84 -28.18
CA LYS A 609 -5.38 -9.03 -27.86
C LYS A 609 -5.63 -8.30 -26.53
N ARG A 610 -5.07 -8.78 -25.44
CA ARG A 610 -5.09 -8.05 -24.16
C ARG A 610 -4.35 -6.74 -24.36
N VAL A 611 -4.94 -5.67 -23.85
CA VAL A 611 -4.32 -4.35 -23.86
C VAL A 611 -3.24 -4.33 -22.78
N THR A 612 -1.99 -4.17 -23.11
CA THR A 612 -0.89 -4.07 -22.14
C THR A 612 -1.09 -2.88 -21.21
N LEU A 613 -0.38 -2.85 -20.06
CA LEU A 613 -0.41 -1.69 -19.18
C LEU A 613 0.06 -0.42 -19.90
N VAL A 614 1.09 -0.54 -20.73
CA VAL A 614 1.59 0.57 -21.57
C VAL A 614 0.50 1.04 -22.55
N ASP A 615 -0.20 0.11 -23.23
CA ASP A 615 -1.31 0.47 -24.11
C ASP A 615 -2.47 1.16 -23.37
N GLN A 616 -2.76 0.73 -22.14
CA GLN A 616 -3.78 1.38 -21.32
C GLN A 616 -3.38 2.81 -20.94
N ILE A 617 -2.12 3.00 -20.58
CA ILE A 617 -1.58 4.33 -20.27
C ILE A 617 -1.60 5.23 -21.51
N LEU A 618 -1.14 4.73 -22.66
CA LEU A 618 -1.14 5.47 -23.92
C LEU A 618 -2.54 5.87 -24.38
N LYS A 619 -3.54 5.06 -24.11
CA LYS A 619 -4.97 5.36 -24.41
C LYS A 619 -5.64 6.26 -23.39
N THR A 620 -4.98 6.53 -22.26
CA THR A 620 -5.54 7.37 -21.21
C THR A 620 -5.47 8.84 -21.61
N ASP A 621 -6.58 9.53 -21.56
CA ASP A 621 -6.63 10.98 -21.79
C ASP A 621 -5.87 11.72 -20.69
N ILE A 622 -5.14 12.75 -21.08
CA ILE A 622 -4.42 13.61 -20.15
C ILE A 622 -5.43 14.38 -19.31
N LEU A 623 -5.29 14.31 -17.98
CA LEU A 623 -6.17 14.98 -17.03
C LEU A 623 -6.21 16.50 -17.28
N GLN A 624 -7.43 16.99 -17.37
CA GLN A 624 -7.70 18.41 -17.48
C GLN A 624 -8.10 18.98 -16.11
N LYS A 625 -7.73 20.22 -15.87
CA LYS A 625 -8.18 20.94 -14.67
C LYS A 625 -9.70 21.07 -14.68
N PRO A 626 -10.36 21.11 -13.51
CA PRO A 626 -11.78 21.40 -13.45
C PRO A 626 -12.05 22.83 -13.97
N THR A 627 -13.24 23.04 -14.54
CA THR A 627 -13.63 24.30 -15.18
C THR A 627 -13.61 25.53 -14.25
N TRP A 628 -13.67 25.30 -12.95
CA TRP A 628 -13.58 26.36 -11.94
C TRP A 628 -12.13 26.75 -11.57
N ALA A 629 -11.09 26.08 -12.08
CA ALA A 629 -9.69 26.23 -11.66
C ALA A 629 -8.88 27.18 -12.56
#